data_b9d092f377fac35ea6817d7d55f6111f
#
_entry.id   b9d092f377fac35ea6817d7d55f6111f
#
_cell.length_a   1.000
_cell.length_b   1.000
_cell.length_c   1.000
_cell.angle_alpha   90.00
_cell.angle_beta   90.00
_cell.angle_gamma   90.00
#
_symmetry.space_group_name_H-M   'P 1'
#
loop_
_entity.id
_entity.type
_entity.pdbx_description
1 polymer ?
#
loop_
_entity_poly.entity_id
_entity_poly.type
_entity_poly.pdbx_seq_one_letter_code
_entity_poly.pdbx_strand_id
1 'polypeptide(L)'
;MNTRMIGFLLGRILMVEAGLLALPLLTALLYGEPLMPWLATMLVLAAIGWGLSLRKPERTALYAKDGFAAVALVWLLMSAFGALPFVLSGDIPNYIDAFFETVSGFTTTGASILTAVEPLSRGGLLWRSFTHWVGGMGVLVFVMAILPMSDGHTMHILRAEMPGPTAGKLVSRMSDTAKILYGMYFVMTLVMIGLLLLGGMDLFDASVHAFGAAGTGGFSSRNASVGAYNSAYIDIVTGIGMLAFGITFNLYYFLLMRRFRDVAKSEELWAYLGIVAFSTVTIAANIRHLYGAVGTSLRHAFFQVSSIITTTGYATVDFDQWPGYAKTVLVLLMFVGGCAGSTGGGLKVTRVVTLVKAAFMDMRKMIHPNAVVNVRMEGRAMPEKQVRGVQAYFSVYMLLYAVSWLLLSLNGFDLLSTFTALSACINNIGPGLGMVGPTGNFSAFAPWAKLLLSFDMLAGRLEIFPMLLLFVPSTWRGNRLRRWERRN
;
A
#
# COMPACT_ATOMS: atom_id res chain seq x y z
N MET A 1 -9.76 24.73 10.84
CA MET A 1 -8.60 23.94 10.45
C MET A 1 -7.34 24.63 10.92
N ASN A 2 -6.36 23.88 11.43
CA ASN A 2 -5.07 24.44 11.88
C ASN A 2 -4.05 24.40 10.73
N THR A 3 -4.18 25.33 9.77
CA THR A 3 -3.33 25.38 8.57
C THR A 3 -1.85 25.59 8.89
N ARG A 4 -1.53 26.32 9.96
CA ARG A 4 -0.13 26.53 10.40
C ARG A 4 0.50 25.21 10.86
N MET A 5 -0.24 24.40 11.62
CA MET A 5 0.26 23.09 12.06
C MET A 5 0.40 22.10 10.90
N ILE A 6 -0.55 22.10 9.96
CA ILE A 6 -0.46 21.29 8.74
C ILE A 6 0.78 21.71 7.92
N GLY A 7 0.97 23.02 7.67
CA GLY A 7 2.14 23.49 6.94
C GLY A 7 3.47 23.13 7.61
N PHE A 8 3.54 23.25 8.95
CA PHE A 8 4.72 22.83 9.72
C PHE A 8 5.00 21.32 9.58
N LEU A 9 3.94 20.49 9.65
CA LEU A 9 4.06 19.03 9.47
C LEU A 9 4.55 18.69 8.06
N LEU A 10 3.94 19.31 7.03
CA LEU A 10 4.35 19.13 5.63
C LEU A 10 5.82 19.51 5.43
N GLY A 11 6.25 20.66 5.99
CA GLY A 11 7.63 21.08 5.92
C GLY A 11 8.61 20.06 6.52
N ARG A 12 8.27 19.50 7.69
CA ARG A 12 9.09 18.47 8.34
C ARG A 12 9.18 17.19 7.50
N ILE A 13 8.10 16.79 6.87
CA ILE A 13 8.07 15.57 6.05
C ILE A 13 8.89 15.76 4.76
N LEU A 14 8.80 16.92 4.10
CA LEU A 14 9.64 17.23 2.95
C LEU A 14 11.14 17.23 3.30
N MET A 15 11.52 17.69 4.49
CA MET A 15 12.90 17.57 4.98
C MET A 15 13.32 16.11 5.20
N VAL A 16 12.42 15.26 5.70
CA VAL A 16 12.68 13.82 5.83
C VAL A 16 12.83 13.19 4.45
N GLU A 17 11.97 13.51 3.48
CA GLU A 17 12.07 13.03 2.11
C GLU A 17 13.40 13.45 1.46
N ALA A 18 13.85 14.69 1.67
CA ALA A 18 15.18 15.12 1.25
C ALA A 18 16.29 14.23 1.82
N GLY A 19 16.18 13.84 3.10
CA GLY A 19 17.11 12.90 3.73
C GLY A 19 17.06 11.49 3.13
N LEU A 20 15.86 11.01 2.78
CA LEU A 20 15.67 9.69 2.16
C LEU A 20 16.30 9.59 0.77
N LEU A 21 16.34 10.69 0.02
CA LEU A 21 17.02 10.78 -1.29
C LEU A 21 18.55 10.59 -1.20
N ALA A 22 19.13 10.62 -0.01
CA ALA A 22 20.55 10.30 0.19
C ALA A 22 20.89 8.86 -0.22
N LEU A 23 19.96 7.91 -0.09
CA LEU A 23 20.20 6.52 -0.47
C LEU A 23 20.34 6.33 -2.00
N PRO A 24 19.41 6.80 -2.85
CA PRO A 24 19.59 6.76 -4.30
C PRO A 24 20.76 7.66 -4.77
N LEU A 25 21.06 8.79 -4.10
CA LEU A 25 22.24 9.60 -4.38
C LEU A 25 23.53 8.81 -4.17
N LEU A 26 23.65 8.08 -3.06
CA LEU A 26 24.79 7.21 -2.80
C LEU A 26 24.90 6.08 -3.84
N THR A 27 23.78 5.53 -4.27
CA THR A 27 23.77 4.54 -5.34
C THR A 27 24.25 5.12 -6.66
N ALA A 28 23.74 6.30 -7.05
CA ALA A 28 24.20 7.00 -8.26
C ALA A 28 25.72 7.29 -8.19
N LEU A 29 26.23 7.69 -7.02
CA LEU A 29 27.68 7.88 -6.81
C LEU A 29 28.49 6.58 -6.99
N LEU A 30 28.00 5.47 -6.43
CA LEU A 30 28.70 4.17 -6.53
C LEU A 30 28.73 3.62 -7.96
N TYR A 31 27.71 3.91 -8.77
CA TYR A 31 27.62 3.46 -10.16
C TYR A 31 28.10 4.51 -11.18
N GLY A 32 28.61 5.67 -10.72
CA GLY A 32 29.14 6.72 -11.60
C GLY A 32 28.07 7.45 -12.41
N GLU A 33 26.85 7.50 -11.91
CA GLU A 33 25.71 8.17 -12.54
C GLU A 33 25.66 9.68 -12.21
N PRO A 34 24.93 10.51 -12.97
CA PRO A 34 24.78 11.93 -12.69
C PRO A 34 24.16 12.17 -11.31
N LEU A 35 24.85 12.96 -10.46
CA LEU A 35 24.39 13.29 -9.11
C LEU A 35 23.42 14.49 -9.07
N MET A 36 23.45 15.32 -10.11
CA MET A 36 22.72 16.59 -10.14
C MET A 36 21.20 16.46 -9.95
N PRO A 37 20.51 15.46 -10.54
CA PRO A 37 19.07 15.28 -10.33
C PRO A 37 18.71 15.08 -8.86
N TRP A 38 19.49 14.28 -8.14
CA TRP A 38 19.32 13.97 -6.72
C TRP A 38 19.60 15.19 -5.85
N LEU A 39 20.75 15.85 -6.05
CA LEU A 39 21.13 17.05 -5.29
C LEU A 39 20.17 18.20 -5.48
N ALA A 40 19.75 18.47 -6.74
CA ALA A 40 18.79 19.52 -7.03
C ALA A 40 17.44 19.26 -6.33
N THR A 41 16.93 18.05 -6.38
CA THR A 41 15.69 17.67 -5.70
C THR A 41 15.83 17.81 -4.18
N MET A 42 16.92 17.30 -3.59
CA MET A 42 17.19 17.45 -2.15
C MET A 42 17.21 18.91 -1.71
N LEU A 43 17.86 19.81 -2.49
CA LEU A 43 17.90 21.23 -2.20
C LEU A 43 16.52 21.89 -2.27
N VAL A 44 15.73 21.56 -3.29
CA VAL A 44 14.35 22.07 -3.44
C VAL A 44 13.49 21.63 -2.24
N LEU A 45 13.50 20.35 -1.91
CA LEU A 45 12.77 19.79 -0.76
C LEU A 45 13.21 20.41 0.56
N ALA A 46 14.53 20.55 0.78
CA ALA A 46 15.09 21.14 2.00
C ALA A 46 14.70 22.64 2.10
N ALA A 47 14.77 23.39 1.01
CA ALA A 47 14.43 24.82 0.99
C ALA A 47 12.93 25.04 1.29
N ILE A 48 12.04 24.30 0.61
CA ILE A 48 10.59 24.40 0.83
C ILE A 48 10.24 23.87 2.23
N GLY A 49 10.79 22.73 2.62
CA GLY A 49 10.55 22.11 3.93
C GLY A 49 11.00 23.00 5.08
N TRP A 50 12.16 23.63 4.95
CA TRP A 50 12.66 24.59 5.93
C TRP A 50 11.79 25.83 5.99
N GLY A 51 11.44 26.43 4.83
CA GLY A 51 10.56 27.60 4.75
C GLY A 51 9.20 27.39 5.42
N LEU A 52 8.57 26.22 5.19
CA LEU A 52 7.30 25.83 5.85
C LEU A 52 7.46 25.60 7.36
N SER A 53 8.65 25.14 7.79
CA SER A 53 8.95 24.82 9.19
C SER A 53 9.38 26.04 10.04
N LEU A 54 9.71 27.19 9.43
CA LEU A 54 10.14 28.40 10.13
C LEU A 54 9.08 28.92 11.12
N ARG A 55 7.82 28.83 10.75
CA ARG A 55 6.71 29.32 11.59
C ARG A 55 6.19 28.21 12.50
N LYS A 56 6.76 28.10 13.70
CA LYS A 56 6.26 27.16 14.70
C LYS A 56 4.78 27.45 15.02
N PRO A 57 3.91 26.42 15.07
CA PRO A 57 2.50 26.62 15.38
C PRO A 57 2.33 26.96 16.87
N GLU A 58 1.60 28.01 17.20
CA GLU A 58 1.22 28.38 18.57
C GLU A 58 0.30 27.33 19.21
N ARG A 59 -0.51 26.67 18.37
CA ARG A 59 -1.43 25.59 18.78
C ARG A 59 -1.03 24.31 18.11
N THR A 60 -0.61 23.33 18.90
CA THR A 60 -0.20 22.00 18.42
C THR A 60 -1.38 21.02 18.29
N ALA A 61 -2.59 21.40 18.73
CA ALA A 61 -3.77 20.55 18.71
C ALA A 61 -4.21 20.28 17.25
N LEU A 62 -4.26 19.00 16.88
CA LEU A 62 -4.82 18.49 15.63
C LEU A 62 -6.15 17.79 15.94
N TYR A 63 -7.23 18.23 15.31
CA TYR A 63 -8.49 17.50 15.32
C TYR A 63 -8.50 16.44 14.22
N ALA A 64 -9.42 15.47 14.31
CA ALA A 64 -9.50 14.37 13.34
C ALA A 64 -9.52 14.85 11.87
N LYS A 65 -10.30 15.91 11.56
CA LYS A 65 -10.36 16.50 10.22
C LYS A 65 -9.03 17.10 9.75
N ASP A 66 -8.26 17.70 10.68
CA ASP A 66 -6.95 18.28 10.37
C ASP A 66 -5.93 17.17 10.11
N GLY A 67 -6.04 16.04 10.85
CA GLY A 67 -5.24 14.84 10.66
C GLY A 67 -5.48 14.20 9.29
N PHE A 68 -6.74 13.99 8.89
CA PHE A 68 -7.08 13.43 7.58
C PHE A 68 -6.59 14.29 6.43
N ALA A 69 -6.80 15.62 6.50
CA ALA A 69 -6.31 16.54 5.48
C ALA A 69 -4.77 16.57 5.42
N ALA A 70 -4.09 16.55 6.57
CA ALA A 70 -2.63 16.50 6.63
C ALA A 70 -2.08 15.23 5.98
N VAL A 71 -2.64 14.06 6.31
CA VAL A 71 -2.23 12.77 5.71
C VAL A 71 -2.34 12.82 4.18
N ALA A 72 -3.51 13.19 3.66
CA ALA A 72 -3.73 13.21 2.22
C ALA A 72 -2.80 14.21 1.50
N LEU A 73 -2.57 15.41 2.08
CA LEU A 73 -1.63 16.39 1.52
C LEU A 73 -0.17 15.92 1.56
N VAL A 74 0.23 15.21 2.62
CA VAL A 74 1.58 14.61 2.73
C VAL A 74 1.83 13.67 1.55
N TRP A 75 0.93 12.72 1.32
CA TRP A 75 1.10 11.73 0.27
C TRP A 75 1.10 12.37 -1.13
N LEU A 76 0.24 13.36 -1.36
CA LEU A 76 0.23 14.13 -2.62
C LEU A 76 1.55 14.87 -2.83
N LEU A 77 2.06 15.59 -1.82
CA LEU A 77 3.28 16.38 -1.94
C LEU A 77 4.52 15.50 -2.07
N MET A 78 4.65 14.44 -1.27
CA MET A 78 5.75 13.50 -1.41
C MET A 78 5.77 12.87 -2.80
N SER A 79 4.62 12.46 -3.33
CA SER A 79 4.57 11.91 -4.69
C SER A 79 4.93 12.95 -5.75
N ALA A 80 4.51 14.21 -5.57
CA ALA A 80 4.80 15.28 -6.51
C ALA A 80 6.30 15.65 -6.53
N PHE A 81 6.94 15.75 -5.38
CA PHE A 81 8.35 16.06 -5.29
C PHE A 81 9.25 14.85 -5.55
N GLY A 82 8.85 13.66 -5.11
CA GLY A 82 9.55 12.42 -5.40
C GLY A 82 9.58 12.03 -6.88
N ALA A 83 8.74 12.67 -7.72
CA ALA A 83 8.78 12.56 -9.18
C ALA A 83 9.92 13.38 -9.82
N LEU A 84 10.42 14.42 -9.15
CA LEU A 84 11.42 15.31 -9.71
C LEU A 84 12.73 14.63 -10.11
N PRO A 85 13.30 13.71 -9.33
CA PRO A 85 14.51 13.00 -9.74
C PRO A 85 14.38 12.32 -11.10
N PHE A 86 13.24 11.67 -11.38
CA PHE A 86 12.98 10.97 -12.64
C PHE A 86 12.93 11.93 -13.85
N VAL A 87 12.31 13.11 -13.66
CA VAL A 87 12.24 14.12 -14.71
C VAL A 87 13.62 14.76 -14.95
N LEU A 88 14.34 15.08 -13.88
CA LEU A 88 15.65 15.75 -13.97
C LEU A 88 16.76 14.81 -14.47
N SER A 89 16.68 13.50 -14.19
CA SER A 89 17.60 12.51 -14.75
C SER A 89 17.31 12.18 -16.21
N GLY A 90 16.08 12.44 -16.67
CA GLY A 90 15.60 12.00 -17.98
C GLY A 90 15.11 10.54 -18.01
N ASP A 91 15.11 9.83 -16.89
CA ASP A 91 14.59 8.47 -16.79
C ASP A 91 13.09 8.41 -17.15
N ILE A 92 12.31 9.43 -16.72
CA ILE A 92 10.89 9.62 -17.08
C ILE A 92 10.68 11.11 -17.40
N PRO A 93 10.84 11.55 -18.67
CA PRO A 93 10.83 12.97 -19.02
C PRO A 93 9.49 13.67 -18.80
N ASN A 94 8.37 12.94 -18.92
CA ASN A 94 7.04 13.50 -18.73
C ASN A 94 6.67 13.53 -17.24
N TYR A 95 6.36 14.73 -16.70
CA TYR A 95 6.07 14.89 -15.28
C TYR A 95 4.81 14.13 -14.83
N ILE A 96 3.76 14.01 -15.66
CA ILE A 96 2.55 13.25 -15.30
C ILE A 96 2.89 11.77 -15.17
N ASP A 97 3.73 11.24 -16.05
CA ASP A 97 4.20 9.87 -16.01
C ASP A 97 5.10 9.63 -14.79
N ALA A 98 6.03 10.54 -14.50
CA ALA A 98 6.87 10.49 -13.32
C ALA A 98 6.04 10.60 -12.02
N PHE A 99 5.00 11.43 -12.00
CA PHE A 99 4.07 11.54 -10.88
C PHE A 99 3.28 10.24 -10.67
N PHE A 100 2.74 9.63 -11.74
CA PHE A 100 2.06 8.34 -11.68
C PHE A 100 2.98 7.26 -11.10
N GLU A 101 4.21 7.15 -11.62
CA GLU A 101 5.21 6.18 -11.15
C GLU A 101 5.54 6.37 -9.68
N THR A 102 5.67 7.63 -9.23
CA THR A 102 6.00 7.95 -7.83
C THR A 102 4.81 7.76 -6.91
N VAL A 103 3.58 8.10 -7.34
CA VAL A 103 2.36 7.75 -6.60
C VAL A 103 2.28 6.24 -6.44
N SER A 104 2.46 5.49 -7.53
CA SER A 104 2.51 4.02 -7.51
C SER A 104 3.60 3.51 -6.55
N GLY A 105 4.74 4.18 -6.51
CA GLY A 105 5.84 3.90 -5.60
C GLY A 105 5.42 4.05 -4.13
N PHE A 106 5.04 5.24 -3.72
CA PHE A 106 4.69 5.51 -2.32
C PHE A 106 3.43 4.78 -1.87
N THR A 107 2.39 4.66 -2.72
CA THR A 107 1.18 3.89 -2.39
C THR A 107 1.38 2.39 -2.44
N THR A 108 2.62 1.93 -2.75
CA THR A 108 2.97 0.52 -2.85
C THR A 108 2.08 -0.25 -3.85
N THR A 109 1.70 0.42 -4.94
CA THR A 109 0.84 -0.18 -5.96
C THR A 109 1.63 -1.03 -6.95
N GLY A 110 2.79 -0.56 -7.44
CA GLY A 110 3.58 -1.29 -8.43
C GLY A 110 3.09 -1.18 -9.88
N ALA A 111 2.05 -0.38 -10.14
CA ALA A 111 1.63 -0.03 -11.49
C ALA A 111 2.69 0.86 -12.14
N SER A 112 3.16 0.53 -13.34
CA SER A 112 4.25 1.24 -14.01
C SER A 112 3.84 1.75 -15.38
N ILE A 113 4.32 2.95 -15.72
CA ILE A 113 4.22 3.49 -17.09
C ILE A 113 5.42 3.07 -17.96
N LEU A 114 6.42 2.44 -17.37
CA LEU A 114 7.64 2.07 -18.06
C LEU A 114 7.40 0.86 -18.97
N THR A 115 7.85 0.96 -20.22
CA THR A 115 7.84 -0.15 -21.17
C THR A 115 9.07 -1.05 -21.02
N ALA A 116 10.17 -0.49 -20.52
CA ALA A 116 11.39 -1.19 -20.18
C ALA A 116 12.00 -0.57 -18.90
N VAL A 117 12.37 -1.39 -17.92
CA VAL A 117 12.94 -0.93 -16.65
C VAL A 117 14.46 -1.04 -16.61
N GLU A 118 15.06 -1.97 -17.36
CA GLU A 118 16.51 -2.20 -17.37
C GLU A 118 17.34 -0.99 -17.84
N PRO A 119 16.84 -0.12 -18.75
CA PRO A 119 17.60 1.07 -19.19
C PRO A 119 17.66 2.19 -18.15
N LEU A 120 16.84 2.15 -17.09
CA LEU A 120 16.84 3.20 -16.06
C LEU A 120 18.17 3.23 -15.29
N SER A 121 18.48 4.42 -14.76
CA SER A 121 19.59 4.58 -13.82
C SER A 121 19.43 3.68 -12.58
N ARG A 122 20.53 3.20 -12.02
CA ARG A 122 20.52 2.40 -10.78
C ARG A 122 19.95 3.21 -9.61
N GLY A 123 20.26 4.50 -9.54
CA GLY A 123 19.64 5.42 -8.59
C GLY A 123 18.13 5.48 -8.74
N GLY A 124 17.61 5.60 -9.98
CA GLY A 124 16.19 5.60 -10.30
C GLY A 124 15.50 4.29 -9.95
N LEU A 125 16.09 3.14 -10.30
CA LEU A 125 15.59 1.81 -9.93
C LEU A 125 15.51 1.62 -8.41
N LEU A 126 16.54 2.05 -7.69
CA LEU A 126 16.54 1.98 -6.24
C LEU A 126 15.46 2.90 -5.64
N TRP A 127 15.33 4.15 -6.14
CA TRP A 127 14.32 5.09 -5.66
C TRP A 127 12.91 4.53 -5.83
N ARG A 128 12.58 3.97 -6.99
CA ARG A 128 11.30 3.29 -7.23
C ARG A 128 10.97 2.27 -6.13
N SER A 129 11.87 1.34 -5.86
CA SER A 129 11.64 0.29 -4.87
C SER A 129 11.73 0.79 -3.43
N PHE A 130 12.57 1.80 -3.18
CA PHE A 130 12.69 2.41 -1.86
C PHE A 130 11.44 3.21 -1.48
N THR A 131 10.74 3.84 -2.45
CA THR A 131 9.44 4.46 -2.18
C THR A 131 8.42 3.43 -1.69
N HIS A 132 8.44 2.17 -2.18
CA HIS A 132 7.63 1.09 -1.62
C HIS A 132 7.96 0.79 -0.17
N TRP A 133 9.24 0.73 0.16
CA TRP A 133 9.67 0.47 1.53
C TRP A 133 9.22 1.58 2.49
N VAL A 134 9.35 2.84 2.09
CA VAL A 134 8.88 4.01 2.86
C VAL A 134 7.36 4.01 2.99
N GLY A 135 6.65 3.76 1.89
CA GLY A 135 5.18 3.76 1.83
C GLY A 135 4.54 2.57 2.53
N GLY A 136 5.22 1.41 2.63
CA GLY A 136 4.67 0.17 3.16
C GLY A 136 4.17 0.27 4.60
N MET A 137 4.97 0.85 5.49
CA MET A 137 4.58 1.07 6.89
C MET A 137 3.88 2.41 7.15
N GLY A 138 3.68 3.22 6.09
CA GLY A 138 3.10 4.54 6.18
C GLY A 138 4.12 5.63 6.54
N VAL A 139 4.09 6.70 5.76
CA VAL A 139 5.06 7.81 5.86
C VAL A 139 4.99 8.51 7.21
N LEU A 140 3.77 8.74 7.73
CA LEU A 140 3.58 9.45 8.99
C LEU A 140 3.92 8.59 10.21
N VAL A 141 3.73 7.27 10.13
CA VAL A 141 4.20 6.35 11.17
C VAL A 141 5.72 6.38 11.25
N PHE A 142 6.41 6.44 10.09
CA PHE A 142 7.86 6.64 10.02
C PHE A 142 8.29 7.97 10.67
N VAL A 143 7.62 9.07 10.32
CA VAL A 143 7.91 10.38 10.91
C VAL A 143 7.64 10.40 12.41
N MET A 144 6.58 9.73 12.90
CA MET A 144 6.31 9.60 14.33
C MET A 144 7.36 8.79 15.10
N ALA A 145 7.99 7.82 14.44
CA ALA A 145 9.09 7.07 15.05
C ALA A 145 10.35 7.93 15.23
N ILE A 146 10.61 8.87 14.32
CA ILE A 146 11.79 9.73 14.32
C ILE A 146 11.58 11.02 15.10
N LEU A 147 10.42 11.69 14.94
CA LEU A 147 10.14 12.98 15.56
C LEU A 147 9.28 12.81 16.83
N PRO A 148 9.73 13.33 17.99
CA PRO A 148 8.92 13.31 19.21
C PRO A 148 7.72 14.24 19.04
N MET A 149 6.52 13.66 18.89
CA MET A 149 5.25 14.38 18.86
C MET A 149 4.49 14.15 20.18
N SER A 150 3.76 15.15 20.69
CA SER A 150 3.00 15.01 21.93
C SER A 150 1.86 13.99 21.81
N ASP A 151 1.74 13.10 22.77
CA ASP A 151 0.92 11.87 22.75
C ASP A 151 -0.59 12.05 22.47
N GLY A 152 -1.17 13.23 22.77
CA GLY A 152 -2.62 13.42 22.66
C GLY A 152 -3.19 13.55 21.24
N HIS A 153 -2.38 13.95 20.27
CA HIS A 153 -2.82 14.31 18.92
C HIS A 153 -2.40 13.30 17.85
N THR A 154 -1.45 12.48 18.19
CA THR A 154 -0.82 11.47 17.30
C THR A 154 -1.80 10.34 16.94
N MET A 155 -2.80 10.06 17.81
CA MET A 155 -3.78 8.99 17.59
C MET A 155 -4.63 9.21 16.34
N HIS A 156 -4.99 10.46 16.00
CA HIS A 156 -5.79 10.75 14.81
C HIS A 156 -5.02 10.53 13.51
N ILE A 157 -3.72 10.85 13.53
CA ILE A 157 -2.81 10.63 12.40
C ILE A 157 -2.61 9.13 12.17
N LEU A 158 -2.30 8.38 13.24
CA LEU A 158 -2.10 6.94 13.15
C LEU A 158 -3.35 6.21 12.63
N ARG A 159 -4.54 6.59 13.12
CA ARG A 159 -5.80 6.01 12.63
C ARG A 159 -6.10 6.35 11.18
N ALA A 160 -5.59 7.47 10.66
CA ALA A 160 -5.78 7.87 9.28
C ALA A 160 -4.85 7.13 8.31
N GLU A 161 -3.72 6.61 8.79
CA GLU A 161 -2.70 6.00 7.96
C GLU A 161 -2.58 4.48 8.15
N MET A 162 -2.91 3.95 9.34
CA MET A 162 -2.89 2.50 9.56
C MET A 162 -4.14 1.85 8.96
N PRO A 163 -3.98 1.00 7.95
CA PRO A 163 -5.11 0.34 7.30
C PRO A 163 -5.77 -0.69 8.24
N GLY A 164 -7.07 -0.53 8.46
CA GLY A 164 -7.89 -1.50 9.18
C GLY A 164 -8.79 -0.93 10.28
N PRO A 165 -9.80 -1.67 10.74
CA PRO A 165 -10.81 -1.19 11.67
C PRO A 165 -10.30 -1.00 13.12
N THR A 166 -9.11 -1.48 13.47
CA THR A 166 -8.55 -1.39 14.83
C THR A 166 -7.07 -1.03 14.83
N ALA A 167 -6.75 0.25 15.03
CA ALA A 167 -5.40 0.65 15.41
C ALA A 167 -5.19 0.34 16.90
N GLY A 168 -4.56 -0.80 17.23
CA GLY A 168 -4.24 -1.18 18.62
C GLY A 168 -2.98 -0.49 19.12
N LYS A 169 -3.00 -0.01 20.39
CA LYS A 169 -1.77 0.39 21.09
C LYS A 169 -1.03 -0.86 21.56
N LEU A 170 0.23 -1.04 21.14
CA LEU A 170 1.11 -2.09 21.67
C LEU A 170 1.69 -1.70 23.03
N VAL A 171 2.01 -0.41 23.20
CA VAL A 171 2.56 0.17 24.43
C VAL A 171 1.88 1.50 24.77
N SER A 172 2.17 2.07 25.93
CA SER A 172 1.52 3.29 26.43
C SER A 172 1.72 4.51 25.54
N ARG A 173 2.91 4.65 24.93
CA ARG A 173 3.23 5.75 24.01
C ARG A 173 3.15 5.32 22.56
N MET A 174 2.51 6.14 21.73
CA MET A 174 2.34 5.86 20.29
C MET A 174 3.67 5.87 19.54
N SER A 175 4.60 6.76 19.90
CA SER A 175 5.95 6.81 19.34
C SER A 175 6.72 5.51 19.58
N ASP A 176 6.56 4.89 20.76
CA ASP A 176 7.24 3.62 21.06
C ASP A 176 6.60 2.46 20.27
N THR A 177 5.27 2.49 20.07
CA THR A 177 4.58 1.56 19.16
C THR A 177 5.15 1.68 17.74
N ALA A 178 5.29 2.90 17.22
CA ALA A 178 5.85 3.14 15.88
C ALA A 178 7.30 2.62 15.77
N LYS A 179 8.15 2.87 16.78
CA LYS A 179 9.54 2.38 16.78
C LYS A 179 9.62 0.86 16.76
N ILE A 180 8.79 0.17 17.54
CA ILE A 180 8.75 -1.30 17.58
C ILE A 180 8.32 -1.84 16.20
N LEU A 181 7.25 -1.30 15.61
CA LEU A 181 6.74 -1.73 14.31
C LEU A 181 7.80 -1.53 13.22
N TYR A 182 8.43 -0.33 13.16
CA TYR A 182 9.50 -0.06 12.20
C TYR A 182 10.74 -0.92 12.44
N GLY A 183 11.10 -1.19 13.69
CA GLY A 183 12.21 -2.08 14.03
C GLY A 183 11.98 -3.50 13.50
N MET A 184 10.78 -4.05 13.70
CA MET A 184 10.41 -5.37 13.15
C MET A 184 10.43 -5.36 11.61
N TYR A 185 9.84 -4.33 11.00
CA TYR A 185 9.81 -4.16 9.56
C TYR A 185 11.23 -4.11 8.96
N PHE A 186 12.11 -3.32 9.57
CA PHE A 186 13.52 -3.21 9.16
C PHE A 186 14.26 -4.54 9.28
N VAL A 187 14.14 -5.24 10.41
CA VAL A 187 14.79 -6.55 10.62
C VAL A 187 14.28 -7.58 9.61
N MET A 188 12.96 -7.67 9.40
CA MET A 188 12.39 -8.57 8.39
C MET A 188 12.88 -8.24 6.98
N THR A 189 13.07 -6.95 6.65
CA THR A 189 13.63 -6.53 5.36
C THR A 189 15.08 -7.00 5.22
N LEU A 190 15.92 -6.84 6.25
CA LEU A 190 17.31 -7.34 6.23
C LEU A 190 17.37 -8.86 6.08
N VAL A 191 16.50 -9.59 6.77
CA VAL A 191 16.40 -11.05 6.61
C VAL A 191 16.01 -11.40 5.17
N MET A 192 15.07 -10.67 4.57
CA MET A 192 14.67 -10.89 3.18
C MET A 192 15.83 -10.65 2.21
N ILE A 193 16.59 -9.56 2.38
CA ILE A 193 17.81 -9.30 1.58
C ILE A 193 18.78 -10.47 1.70
N GLY A 194 19.05 -10.92 2.94
CA GLY A 194 19.97 -12.06 3.17
C GLY A 194 19.51 -13.35 2.49
N LEU A 195 18.22 -13.66 2.54
CA LEU A 195 17.66 -14.83 1.87
C LEU A 195 17.74 -14.73 0.33
N LEU A 196 17.51 -13.55 -0.25
CA LEU A 196 17.64 -13.35 -1.70
C LEU A 196 19.11 -13.42 -2.16
N LEU A 197 20.05 -12.90 -1.37
CA LEU A 197 21.49 -13.08 -1.63
C LEU A 197 21.90 -14.56 -1.63
N LEU A 198 21.40 -15.35 -0.67
CA LEU A 198 21.62 -16.81 -0.65
C LEU A 198 21.03 -17.51 -1.88
N GLY A 199 19.98 -16.92 -2.48
CA GLY A 199 19.37 -17.38 -3.73
C GLY A 199 20.18 -17.04 -4.99
N GLY A 200 21.30 -16.29 -4.86
CA GLY A 200 22.17 -15.92 -5.98
C GLY A 200 21.82 -14.56 -6.63
N MET A 201 20.96 -13.75 -6.03
CA MET A 201 20.80 -12.35 -6.45
C MET A 201 22.03 -11.54 -6.04
N ASP A 202 22.41 -10.53 -6.82
CA ASP A 202 23.37 -9.52 -6.39
C ASP A 202 22.77 -8.61 -5.30
N LEU A 203 23.61 -7.87 -4.58
CA LEU A 203 23.17 -7.03 -3.47
C LEU A 203 22.16 -5.95 -3.91
N PHE A 204 22.33 -5.38 -5.11
CA PHE A 204 21.44 -4.36 -5.65
C PHE A 204 20.05 -4.95 -5.92
N ASP A 205 19.98 -6.02 -6.71
CA ASP A 205 18.72 -6.69 -7.05
C ASP A 205 18.05 -7.27 -5.80
N ALA A 206 18.79 -7.87 -4.86
CA ALA A 206 18.27 -8.37 -3.59
C ALA A 206 17.64 -7.23 -2.75
N SER A 207 18.29 -6.05 -2.71
CA SER A 207 17.75 -4.89 -1.99
C SER A 207 16.49 -4.35 -2.64
N VAL A 208 16.48 -4.18 -3.97
CA VAL A 208 15.34 -3.70 -4.76
C VAL A 208 14.12 -4.62 -4.54
N HIS A 209 14.30 -5.94 -4.68
CA HIS A 209 13.22 -6.91 -4.51
C HIS A 209 12.78 -7.06 -3.05
N ALA A 210 13.70 -6.95 -2.09
CA ALA A 210 13.34 -6.98 -0.68
C ALA A 210 12.53 -5.73 -0.27
N PHE A 211 12.86 -4.54 -0.78
CA PHE A 211 12.06 -3.33 -0.56
C PHE A 211 10.66 -3.45 -1.16
N GLY A 212 10.54 -3.98 -2.37
CA GLY A 212 9.25 -4.23 -3.01
C GLY A 212 8.43 -5.29 -2.28
N ALA A 213 9.03 -6.39 -1.82
CA ALA A 213 8.34 -7.42 -1.04
C ALA A 213 7.92 -6.90 0.34
N ALA A 214 8.81 -6.16 1.04
CA ALA A 214 8.53 -5.60 2.36
C ALA A 214 7.42 -4.54 2.31
N GLY A 215 7.48 -3.63 1.36
CA GLY A 215 6.43 -2.65 1.13
C GLY A 215 5.16 -3.23 0.49
N THR A 216 5.21 -4.46 -0.01
CA THR A 216 4.16 -5.09 -0.83
C THR A 216 3.81 -4.25 -2.07
N GLY A 217 4.85 -3.82 -2.82
CA GLY A 217 4.67 -2.89 -3.93
C GLY A 217 5.05 -3.41 -5.32
N GLY A 218 5.96 -4.41 -5.43
CA GLY A 218 6.19 -5.18 -6.65
C GLY A 218 7.08 -4.55 -7.73
N PHE A 219 7.65 -3.37 -7.53
CA PHE A 219 8.64 -2.85 -8.48
C PHE A 219 9.90 -3.71 -8.52
N SER A 220 10.35 -4.00 -9.72
CA SER A 220 11.52 -4.83 -10.01
C SER A 220 12.57 -4.04 -10.81
N SER A 221 13.81 -4.48 -10.75
CA SER A 221 14.91 -4.05 -11.62
C SER A 221 14.90 -4.78 -12.97
N ARG A 222 14.01 -5.75 -13.17
CA ARG A 222 13.89 -6.59 -14.36
C ARG A 222 12.49 -6.50 -14.97
N ASN A 223 12.38 -6.46 -16.29
CA ASN A 223 11.11 -6.43 -17.00
C ASN A 223 10.27 -7.69 -16.71
N ALA A 224 10.91 -8.86 -16.67
CA ALA A 224 10.24 -10.11 -16.33
C ALA A 224 10.02 -10.30 -14.82
N SER A 225 10.17 -9.25 -14.00
CA SER A 225 10.00 -9.29 -12.55
C SER A 225 10.85 -10.39 -11.90
N VAL A 226 10.33 -11.09 -10.89
CA VAL A 226 11.03 -12.20 -10.22
C VAL A 226 11.26 -13.39 -11.17
N GLY A 227 10.42 -13.55 -12.20
CA GLY A 227 10.58 -14.58 -13.23
C GLY A 227 11.92 -14.51 -13.99
N ALA A 228 12.59 -13.34 -14.03
CA ALA A 228 13.89 -13.18 -14.67
C ALA A 228 14.98 -14.09 -14.07
N TYR A 229 14.87 -14.46 -12.80
CA TYR A 229 15.86 -15.28 -12.11
C TYR A 229 15.70 -16.78 -12.34
N ASN A 230 14.55 -17.22 -12.82
CA ASN A 230 14.22 -18.63 -13.12
C ASN A 230 14.68 -19.60 -12.01
N SER A 231 14.47 -19.24 -10.74
CA SER A 231 14.93 -20.00 -9.57
C SER A 231 13.75 -20.36 -8.66
N ALA A 232 13.55 -21.67 -8.46
CA ALA A 232 12.51 -22.17 -7.56
C ALA A 232 12.72 -21.67 -6.12
N TYR A 233 13.97 -21.53 -5.68
CA TYR A 233 14.31 -20.98 -4.36
C TYR A 233 13.85 -19.54 -4.24
N ILE A 234 14.19 -18.68 -5.20
CA ILE A 234 13.81 -17.27 -5.21
C ILE A 234 12.30 -17.12 -5.24
N ASP A 235 11.60 -17.90 -6.06
CA ASP A 235 10.13 -17.89 -6.12
C ASP A 235 9.51 -18.21 -4.76
N ILE A 236 9.96 -19.28 -4.11
CA ILE A 236 9.41 -19.72 -2.82
C ILE A 236 9.73 -18.71 -1.71
N VAL A 237 10.98 -18.25 -1.64
CA VAL A 237 11.41 -17.28 -0.62
C VAL A 237 10.66 -15.96 -0.78
N THR A 238 10.53 -15.46 -2.02
CA THR A 238 9.78 -14.23 -2.29
C THR A 238 8.30 -14.41 -1.97
N GLY A 239 7.69 -15.55 -2.36
CA GLY A 239 6.30 -15.86 -2.05
C GLY A 239 6.02 -15.91 -0.55
N ILE A 240 6.87 -16.59 0.23
CA ILE A 240 6.77 -16.64 1.70
C ILE A 240 7.01 -15.24 2.29
N GLY A 241 7.98 -14.48 1.79
CA GLY A 241 8.26 -13.11 2.21
C GLY A 241 7.06 -12.21 2.03
N MET A 242 6.45 -12.20 0.84
CA MET A 242 5.22 -11.45 0.56
C MET A 242 4.10 -11.81 1.56
N LEU A 243 3.83 -13.11 1.77
CA LEU A 243 2.82 -13.54 2.74
C LEU A 243 3.15 -13.07 4.16
N ALA A 244 4.41 -13.13 4.57
CA ALA A 244 4.84 -12.67 5.88
C ALA A 244 4.60 -11.15 6.07
N PHE A 245 4.95 -10.31 5.10
CA PHE A 245 4.65 -8.87 5.16
C PHE A 245 3.15 -8.56 5.03
N GLY A 246 2.36 -9.47 4.45
CA GLY A 246 0.90 -9.41 4.39
C GLY A 246 0.17 -9.74 5.69
N ILE A 247 0.86 -10.25 6.71
CA ILE A 247 0.31 -10.53 8.05
C ILE A 247 0.40 -9.26 8.92
N THR A 248 -0.56 -9.07 9.83
CA THR A 248 -0.53 -7.94 10.77
C THR A 248 0.71 -7.96 11.66
N PHE A 249 1.40 -6.81 11.77
CA PHE A 249 2.62 -6.69 12.58
C PHE A 249 2.36 -6.89 14.08
N ASN A 250 1.12 -6.72 14.56
CA ASN A 250 0.75 -7.00 15.93
C ASN A 250 0.98 -8.48 16.30
N LEU A 251 0.78 -9.42 15.36
CA LEU A 251 1.01 -10.84 15.62
C LEU A 251 2.50 -11.15 15.81
N TYR A 252 3.38 -10.49 15.05
CA TYR A 252 4.83 -10.60 15.26
C TYR A 252 5.26 -10.08 16.63
N TYR A 253 4.67 -8.96 17.08
CA TYR A 253 4.88 -8.47 18.44
C TYR A 253 4.44 -9.48 19.50
N PHE A 254 3.27 -10.14 19.33
CA PHE A 254 2.83 -11.19 20.24
C PHE A 254 3.75 -12.42 20.21
N LEU A 255 4.29 -12.78 19.05
CA LEU A 255 5.31 -13.84 18.94
C LEU A 255 6.58 -13.49 19.73
N LEU A 256 7.09 -12.27 19.61
CA LEU A 256 8.25 -11.79 20.37
C LEU A 256 7.99 -11.81 21.89
N MET A 257 6.76 -11.50 22.30
CA MET A 257 6.32 -11.56 23.70
C MET A 257 5.95 -12.97 24.16
N ARG A 258 6.19 -14.00 23.34
CA ARG A 258 5.85 -15.42 23.60
C ARG A 258 4.36 -15.67 23.90
N ARG A 259 3.49 -14.82 23.38
CA ARG A 259 2.02 -14.94 23.52
C ARG A 259 1.41 -15.77 22.39
N PHE A 260 1.87 -17.00 22.21
CA PHE A 260 1.47 -17.91 21.14
C PHE A 260 -0.04 -18.18 21.08
N ARG A 261 -0.73 -18.18 22.22
CA ARG A 261 -2.20 -18.38 22.30
C ARG A 261 -2.97 -17.25 21.62
N ASP A 262 -2.49 -16.02 21.68
CA ASP A 262 -3.15 -14.88 21.03
C ASP A 262 -2.98 -14.95 19.52
N VAL A 263 -1.82 -15.38 19.05
CA VAL A 263 -1.58 -15.64 17.61
C VAL A 263 -2.48 -16.75 17.09
N ALA A 264 -2.57 -17.89 17.81
CA ALA A 264 -3.39 -19.04 17.41
C ALA A 264 -4.90 -18.73 17.41
N LYS A 265 -5.36 -17.73 18.17
CA LYS A 265 -6.77 -17.31 18.24
C LYS A 265 -7.14 -16.26 17.18
N SER A 266 -6.20 -15.77 16.39
CA SER A 266 -6.49 -14.77 15.37
C SER A 266 -7.31 -15.38 14.22
N GLU A 267 -8.59 -15.05 14.17
CA GLU A 267 -9.49 -15.48 13.08
C GLU A 267 -9.05 -14.91 11.73
N GLU A 268 -8.53 -13.67 11.72
CA GLU A 268 -8.04 -13.04 10.51
C GLU A 268 -6.87 -13.81 9.89
N LEU A 269 -5.90 -14.24 10.72
CA LEU A 269 -4.75 -15.04 10.26
C LEU A 269 -5.21 -16.34 9.61
N TRP A 270 -6.11 -17.07 10.27
CA TRP A 270 -6.60 -18.34 9.74
C TRP A 270 -7.45 -18.19 8.48
N ALA A 271 -8.27 -17.12 8.39
CA ALA A 271 -9.02 -16.80 7.18
C ALA A 271 -8.05 -16.48 6.04
N TYR A 272 -7.03 -15.64 6.29
CA TYR A 272 -6.01 -15.29 5.31
C TYR A 272 -5.27 -16.53 4.79
N LEU A 273 -4.72 -17.37 5.68
CA LEU A 273 -4.01 -18.58 5.29
C LEU A 273 -4.93 -19.60 4.58
N GLY A 274 -6.19 -19.70 5.01
CA GLY A 274 -7.19 -20.55 4.37
C GLY A 274 -7.50 -20.11 2.94
N ILE A 275 -7.66 -18.81 2.70
CA ILE A 275 -7.87 -18.25 1.36
C ILE A 275 -6.64 -18.52 0.48
N VAL A 276 -5.43 -18.30 0.99
CA VAL A 276 -4.18 -18.57 0.26
C VAL A 276 -4.09 -20.05 -0.12
N ALA A 277 -4.29 -20.96 0.85
CA ALA A 277 -4.18 -22.39 0.61
C ALA A 277 -5.24 -22.87 -0.40
N PHE A 278 -6.50 -22.48 -0.23
CA PHE A 278 -7.60 -22.84 -1.13
C PHE A 278 -7.34 -22.35 -2.56
N SER A 279 -6.99 -21.05 -2.73
CA SER A 279 -6.73 -20.46 -4.04
C SER A 279 -5.51 -21.09 -4.72
N THR A 280 -4.44 -21.36 -3.96
CA THR A 280 -3.24 -22.02 -4.48
C THR A 280 -3.55 -23.42 -5.00
N VAL A 281 -4.28 -24.25 -4.22
CA VAL A 281 -4.60 -25.62 -4.63
C VAL A 281 -5.52 -25.65 -5.85
N THR A 282 -6.57 -24.82 -5.87
CA THR A 282 -7.54 -24.81 -6.97
C THR A 282 -6.94 -24.25 -8.26
N ILE A 283 -6.11 -23.19 -8.18
CA ILE A 283 -5.38 -22.69 -9.34
C ILE A 283 -4.37 -23.72 -9.82
N ALA A 284 -3.56 -24.32 -8.94
CA ALA A 284 -2.57 -25.33 -9.33
C ALA A 284 -3.20 -26.52 -10.04
N ALA A 285 -4.36 -26.98 -9.58
CA ALA A 285 -5.13 -28.04 -10.25
C ALA A 285 -5.61 -27.59 -11.64
N ASN A 286 -6.07 -26.34 -11.77
CA ASN A 286 -6.60 -25.80 -13.03
C ASN A 286 -5.50 -25.58 -14.10
N ILE A 287 -4.29 -25.13 -13.70
CA ILE A 287 -3.16 -24.85 -14.62
C ILE A 287 -2.24 -26.06 -14.86
N ARG A 288 -2.53 -27.24 -14.25
CA ARG A 288 -1.67 -28.42 -14.32
C ARG A 288 -1.35 -28.84 -15.76
N HIS A 289 -2.30 -28.71 -16.67
CA HIS A 289 -2.13 -29.07 -18.07
C HIS A 289 -1.14 -28.16 -18.83
N LEU A 290 -0.88 -26.96 -18.33
CA LEU A 290 0.06 -26.00 -18.97
C LEU A 290 1.52 -26.33 -18.60
N TYR A 291 1.76 -26.84 -17.41
CA TYR A 291 3.13 -27.02 -16.89
C TYR A 291 3.57 -28.49 -16.80
N GLY A 292 2.67 -29.43 -17.00
CA GLY A 292 2.94 -30.88 -17.00
C GLY A 292 3.29 -31.49 -15.64
N ALA A 293 3.98 -30.76 -14.75
CA ALA A 293 4.38 -31.19 -13.43
C ALA A 293 3.56 -30.53 -12.32
N VAL A 294 3.10 -31.33 -11.34
CA VAL A 294 2.33 -30.81 -10.19
C VAL A 294 3.13 -29.79 -9.36
N GLY A 295 4.42 -30.06 -9.14
CA GLY A 295 5.29 -29.19 -8.35
C GLY A 295 5.48 -27.81 -8.99
N THR A 296 5.64 -27.75 -10.31
CA THR A 296 5.78 -26.49 -11.06
C THR A 296 4.47 -25.70 -11.03
N SER A 297 3.33 -26.36 -11.26
CA SER A 297 2.02 -25.73 -11.19
C SER A 297 1.73 -25.18 -9.79
N LEU A 298 2.06 -25.93 -8.74
CA LEU A 298 1.91 -25.50 -7.35
C LEU A 298 2.80 -24.28 -7.04
N ARG A 299 4.05 -24.27 -7.51
CA ARG A 299 4.99 -23.17 -7.32
C ARG A 299 4.47 -21.88 -7.94
N HIS A 300 4.07 -21.90 -9.21
CA HIS A 300 3.54 -20.72 -9.89
C HIS A 300 2.20 -20.27 -9.31
N ALA A 301 1.29 -21.20 -8.98
CA ALA A 301 0.04 -20.86 -8.32
C ALA A 301 0.28 -20.21 -6.94
N PHE A 302 1.16 -20.79 -6.11
CA PHE A 302 1.53 -20.26 -4.81
C PHE A 302 2.11 -18.85 -4.92
N PHE A 303 3.05 -18.64 -5.87
CA PHE A 303 3.67 -17.34 -6.07
C PHE A 303 2.63 -16.28 -6.47
N GLN A 304 1.80 -16.56 -7.49
CA GLN A 304 0.84 -15.58 -7.97
C GLN A 304 -0.29 -15.30 -6.95
N VAL A 305 -0.76 -16.33 -6.24
CA VAL A 305 -1.72 -16.14 -5.14
C VAL A 305 -1.11 -15.27 -4.04
N SER A 306 0.14 -15.56 -3.63
CA SER A 306 0.85 -14.76 -2.63
C SER A 306 1.01 -13.30 -3.09
N SER A 307 1.42 -13.10 -4.34
CA SER A 307 1.63 -11.79 -4.94
C SER A 307 0.35 -10.95 -4.98
N ILE A 308 -0.77 -11.53 -5.42
CA ILE A 308 -2.02 -10.80 -5.61
C ILE A 308 -2.74 -10.55 -4.28
N ILE A 309 -2.84 -11.54 -3.39
CA ILE A 309 -3.55 -11.35 -2.11
C ILE A 309 -2.83 -10.38 -1.18
N THR A 310 -1.50 -10.35 -1.21
CA THR A 310 -0.70 -9.40 -0.43
C THR A 310 -0.64 -8.03 -1.08
N THR A 311 -1.20 -7.90 -2.29
CA THR A 311 -1.13 -6.69 -3.11
C THR A 311 0.30 -6.29 -3.48
N THR A 312 1.21 -7.26 -3.62
CA THR A 312 2.60 -6.99 -3.99
C THR A 312 2.78 -6.80 -5.49
N GLY A 313 2.18 -7.66 -6.33
CA GLY A 313 2.21 -7.51 -7.79
C GLY A 313 3.44 -8.09 -8.50
N TYR A 314 4.35 -8.80 -7.82
CA TYR A 314 5.41 -9.54 -8.49
C TYR A 314 4.87 -10.68 -9.36
N ALA A 315 5.56 -10.99 -10.46
CA ALA A 315 5.22 -12.08 -11.35
C ALA A 315 6.43 -13.00 -11.61
N THR A 316 6.16 -14.31 -11.72
CA THR A 316 7.12 -15.31 -12.21
C THR A 316 6.76 -15.82 -13.58
N VAL A 317 5.49 -15.67 -13.98
CA VAL A 317 4.93 -16.09 -15.27
C VAL A 317 3.84 -15.12 -15.70
N ASP A 318 3.53 -15.13 -16.99
CA ASP A 318 2.39 -14.37 -17.52
C ASP A 318 1.08 -15.10 -17.21
N PHE A 319 0.45 -14.74 -16.10
CA PHE A 319 -0.82 -15.32 -15.68
C PHE A 319 -2.02 -14.87 -16.54
N ASP A 320 -1.84 -13.89 -17.43
CA ASP A 320 -2.90 -13.53 -18.40
C ASP A 320 -3.12 -14.64 -19.43
N GLN A 321 -2.15 -15.53 -19.62
CA GLN A 321 -2.28 -16.73 -20.44
C GLN A 321 -2.99 -17.91 -19.72
N TRP A 322 -3.31 -17.76 -18.43
CA TRP A 322 -3.95 -18.83 -17.66
C TRP A 322 -5.43 -18.99 -18.04
N PRO A 323 -6.02 -20.17 -17.76
CA PRO A 323 -7.44 -20.41 -17.98
C PRO A 323 -8.33 -19.44 -17.21
N GLY A 324 -9.54 -19.21 -17.71
CA GLY A 324 -10.50 -18.27 -17.15
C GLY A 324 -10.76 -18.43 -15.66
N TYR A 325 -10.84 -19.68 -15.16
CA TYR A 325 -11.00 -19.94 -13.73
C TYR A 325 -9.86 -19.35 -12.88
N ALA A 326 -8.61 -19.64 -13.26
CA ALA A 326 -7.45 -19.16 -12.53
C ALA A 326 -7.40 -17.61 -12.52
N LYS A 327 -7.65 -16.96 -13.68
CA LYS A 327 -7.74 -15.49 -13.79
C LYS A 327 -8.87 -14.93 -12.90
N THR A 328 -10.04 -15.56 -12.89
CA THR A 328 -11.18 -15.12 -12.06
C THR A 328 -10.83 -15.19 -10.57
N VAL A 329 -10.19 -16.28 -10.11
CA VAL A 329 -9.75 -16.38 -8.71
C VAL A 329 -8.76 -15.29 -8.38
N LEU A 330 -7.76 -15.01 -9.23
CA LEU A 330 -6.81 -13.91 -9.03
C LEU A 330 -7.52 -12.55 -8.95
N VAL A 331 -8.47 -12.27 -9.84
CA VAL A 331 -9.27 -11.02 -9.82
C VAL A 331 -10.06 -10.91 -8.51
N LEU A 332 -10.67 -11.97 -8.02
CA LEU A 332 -11.36 -11.95 -6.72
C LEU A 332 -10.40 -11.68 -5.56
N LEU A 333 -9.18 -12.24 -5.60
CA LEU A 333 -8.15 -11.99 -4.60
C LEU A 333 -7.68 -10.52 -4.60
N MET A 334 -7.74 -9.80 -5.74
CA MET A 334 -7.43 -8.38 -5.81
C MET A 334 -8.28 -7.56 -4.84
N PHE A 335 -9.54 -7.95 -4.63
CA PHE A 335 -10.44 -7.25 -3.70
C PHE A 335 -10.25 -7.65 -2.24
N VAL A 336 -9.70 -8.83 -1.96
CA VAL A 336 -9.54 -9.32 -0.57
C VAL A 336 -8.45 -8.55 0.16
N GLY A 337 -7.23 -8.54 -0.39
CA GLY A 337 -6.07 -7.88 0.21
C GLY A 337 -5.42 -8.65 1.36
N GLY A 338 -4.43 -8.03 2.03
CA GLY A 338 -3.74 -8.58 3.19
C GLY A 338 -4.50 -8.42 4.51
N CYS A 339 -3.86 -8.78 5.62
CA CYS A 339 -4.40 -8.56 6.97
C CYS A 339 -4.40 -7.07 7.35
N ALA A 340 -5.33 -6.66 8.21
CA ALA A 340 -5.36 -5.32 8.76
C ALA A 340 -4.11 -5.04 9.62
N GLY A 341 -3.45 -3.89 9.39
CA GLY A 341 -2.18 -3.58 10.06
C GLY A 341 -0.97 -4.32 9.50
N SER A 342 -1.06 -4.81 8.27
CA SER A 342 0.06 -5.23 7.41
C SER A 342 0.43 -4.11 6.44
N THR A 343 1.47 -4.33 5.62
CA THR A 343 1.86 -3.40 4.54
C THR A 343 0.94 -3.46 3.32
N GLY A 344 0.16 -4.56 3.15
CA GLY A 344 -0.69 -4.78 2.00
C GLY A 344 -1.82 -3.75 1.81
N GLY A 345 -2.32 -3.62 0.61
CA GLY A 345 -3.51 -2.83 0.22
C GLY A 345 -4.82 -3.62 0.26
N GLY A 346 -5.78 -3.26 -0.58
CA GLY A 346 -7.09 -3.91 -0.72
C GLY A 346 -8.07 -3.63 0.42
N LEU A 347 -9.24 -4.30 0.40
CA LEU A 347 -10.29 -4.15 1.42
C LEU A 347 -9.88 -4.64 2.80
N LYS A 348 -8.91 -5.52 2.90
CA LYS A 348 -8.43 -6.26 4.09
C LYS A 348 -9.31 -7.45 4.46
N VAL A 349 -8.63 -8.55 4.78
CA VAL A 349 -9.29 -9.82 5.20
C VAL A 349 -10.29 -9.59 6.32
N THR A 350 -9.95 -8.80 7.34
CA THR A 350 -10.86 -8.48 8.46
C THR A 350 -12.19 -7.90 7.99
N ARG A 351 -12.17 -6.97 7.02
CA ARG A 351 -13.42 -6.37 6.51
C ARG A 351 -14.23 -7.38 5.70
N VAL A 352 -13.57 -8.16 4.86
CA VAL A 352 -14.24 -9.22 4.08
C VAL A 352 -14.93 -10.21 5.01
N VAL A 353 -14.22 -10.72 6.03
CA VAL A 353 -14.79 -11.63 7.04
C VAL A 353 -15.95 -10.94 7.79
N THR A 354 -15.81 -9.68 8.17
CA THR A 354 -16.86 -8.93 8.86
C THR A 354 -18.09 -8.76 7.99
N LEU A 355 -17.94 -8.42 6.70
CA LEU A 355 -19.07 -8.28 5.75
C LEU A 355 -19.82 -9.59 5.56
N VAL A 356 -19.07 -10.70 5.37
CA VAL A 356 -19.68 -12.04 5.25
C VAL A 356 -20.46 -12.41 6.51
N LYS A 357 -19.85 -12.24 7.70
CA LYS A 357 -20.53 -12.51 8.98
C LYS A 357 -21.74 -11.61 9.20
N ALA A 358 -21.68 -10.33 8.81
CA ALA A 358 -22.79 -9.40 8.90
C ALA A 358 -23.95 -9.81 7.99
N ALA A 359 -23.67 -10.22 6.75
CA ALA A 359 -24.69 -10.73 5.83
C ALA A 359 -25.38 -11.97 6.38
N PHE A 360 -24.63 -12.95 6.91
CA PHE A 360 -25.23 -14.14 7.58
C PHE A 360 -26.04 -13.78 8.82
N MET A 361 -25.58 -12.80 9.61
CA MET A 361 -26.31 -12.30 10.77
C MET A 361 -27.65 -11.67 10.34
N ASP A 362 -27.66 -10.86 9.31
CA ASP A 362 -28.87 -10.19 8.82
C ASP A 362 -29.86 -11.22 8.25
N MET A 363 -29.39 -12.21 7.48
CA MET A 363 -30.25 -13.33 7.04
C MET A 363 -30.86 -14.10 8.24
N ARG A 364 -30.08 -14.34 9.29
CA ARG A 364 -30.57 -15.01 10.50
C ARG A 364 -31.62 -14.20 11.25
N LYS A 365 -31.46 -12.85 11.28
CA LYS A 365 -32.47 -11.95 11.85
C LYS A 365 -33.77 -11.94 11.05
N MET A 366 -33.70 -12.10 9.73
CA MET A 366 -34.91 -12.22 8.89
C MET A 366 -35.71 -13.49 9.24
N ILE A 367 -35.01 -14.60 9.53
CA ILE A 367 -35.67 -15.87 9.92
C ILE A 367 -36.14 -15.82 11.38
N HIS A 368 -35.36 -15.20 12.26
CA HIS A 368 -35.64 -15.12 13.70
C HIS A 368 -35.55 -13.66 14.17
N PRO A 369 -36.61 -12.82 13.97
CA PRO A 369 -36.59 -11.38 14.24
C PRO A 369 -36.24 -11.01 15.68
N ASN A 370 -36.62 -11.84 16.65
CA ASN A 370 -36.36 -11.62 18.08
C ASN A 370 -34.99 -12.14 18.56
N ALA A 371 -34.18 -12.71 17.68
CA ALA A 371 -32.88 -13.24 18.08
C ALA A 371 -31.85 -12.11 18.29
N VAL A 372 -31.23 -12.06 19.45
CA VAL A 372 -30.10 -11.16 19.73
C VAL A 372 -28.85 -11.77 19.14
N VAL A 373 -28.52 -11.39 17.91
CA VAL A 373 -27.34 -11.89 17.18
C VAL A 373 -26.38 -10.74 16.95
N ASN A 374 -25.11 -10.95 17.32
CA ASN A 374 -24.03 -9.99 17.10
C ASN A 374 -22.94 -10.62 16.24
N VAL A 375 -22.31 -9.83 15.38
CA VAL A 375 -21.07 -10.22 14.69
C VAL A 375 -19.97 -10.41 15.74
N ARG A 376 -19.26 -11.54 15.69
CA ARG A 376 -18.14 -11.84 16.60
C ARG A 376 -16.85 -11.96 15.80
N MET A 377 -15.78 -11.36 16.34
CA MET A 377 -14.40 -11.54 15.86
C MET A 377 -13.55 -11.94 17.06
N GLU A 378 -12.70 -12.95 16.88
CA GLU A 378 -11.81 -13.47 17.93
C GLU A 378 -12.57 -13.82 19.23
N GLY A 379 -13.79 -14.35 19.09
CA GLY A 379 -14.68 -14.70 20.21
C GLY A 379 -15.37 -13.52 20.90
N ARG A 380 -15.10 -12.27 20.53
CA ARG A 380 -15.71 -11.05 21.11
C ARG A 380 -16.77 -10.46 20.20
N ALA A 381 -17.87 -9.99 20.78
CA ALA A 381 -18.89 -9.28 20.03
C ALA A 381 -18.33 -7.93 19.52
N MET A 382 -18.48 -7.68 18.22
CA MET A 382 -18.12 -6.40 17.63
C MET A 382 -19.22 -5.36 17.96
N PRO A 383 -18.83 -4.14 18.34
CA PRO A 383 -19.77 -3.04 18.47
C PRO A 383 -20.51 -2.78 17.14
N GLU A 384 -21.82 -2.57 17.18
CA GLU A 384 -22.63 -2.34 15.98
C GLU A 384 -22.11 -1.17 15.13
N LYS A 385 -21.61 -0.12 15.79
CA LYS A 385 -20.97 1.03 15.14
C LYS A 385 -19.78 0.64 14.26
N GLN A 386 -19.00 -0.37 14.67
CA GLN A 386 -17.86 -0.84 13.86
C GLN A 386 -18.34 -1.63 12.65
N VAL A 387 -19.35 -2.49 12.81
CA VAL A 387 -19.95 -3.27 11.71
C VAL A 387 -20.55 -2.32 10.67
N ARG A 388 -21.35 -1.34 11.10
CA ARG A 388 -21.91 -0.29 10.22
C ARG A 388 -20.82 0.53 9.54
N GLY A 389 -19.70 0.80 10.23
CA GLY A 389 -18.56 1.49 9.67
C GLY A 389 -17.90 0.72 8.51
N VAL A 390 -17.78 -0.61 8.64
CA VAL A 390 -17.27 -1.48 7.56
C VAL A 390 -18.23 -1.53 6.38
N GLN A 391 -19.54 -1.61 6.62
CA GLN A 391 -20.57 -1.59 5.56
C GLN A 391 -20.56 -0.25 4.83
N ALA A 392 -20.50 0.88 5.55
CA ALA A 392 -20.41 2.21 4.96
C ALA A 392 -19.14 2.39 4.13
N TYR A 393 -18.00 1.90 4.62
CA TYR A 393 -16.73 1.91 3.87
C TYR A 393 -16.88 1.14 2.55
N PHE A 394 -17.43 -0.07 2.59
CA PHE A 394 -17.64 -0.88 1.40
C PHE A 394 -18.58 -0.22 0.40
N SER A 395 -19.65 0.43 0.86
CA SER A 395 -20.58 1.17 -0.01
C SER A 395 -19.88 2.35 -0.71
N VAL A 396 -19.08 3.13 0.01
CA VAL A 396 -18.32 4.25 -0.56
C VAL A 396 -17.23 3.74 -1.52
N TYR A 397 -16.56 2.64 -1.17
CA TYR A 397 -15.59 1.97 -2.03
C TYR A 397 -16.22 1.55 -3.36
N MET A 398 -17.38 0.88 -3.34
CA MET A 398 -18.06 0.43 -4.56
C MET A 398 -18.56 1.61 -5.40
N LEU A 399 -19.04 2.70 -4.76
CA LEU A 399 -19.45 3.91 -5.47
C LEU A 399 -18.25 4.58 -6.16
N LEU A 400 -17.12 4.74 -5.45
CA LEU A 400 -15.91 5.30 -6.01
C LEU A 400 -15.42 4.43 -7.17
N TYR A 401 -15.39 3.10 -6.97
CA TYR A 401 -15.01 2.14 -8.01
C TYR A 401 -15.88 2.30 -9.27
N ALA A 402 -17.20 2.35 -9.13
CA ALA A 402 -18.11 2.48 -10.26
C ALA A 402 -17.91 3.80 -11.02
N VAL A 403 -17.74 4.91 -10.29
CA VAL A 403 -17.49 6.23 -10.90
C VAL A 403 -16.16 6.26 -11.62
N SER A 404 -15.08 5.81 -10.99
CA SER A 404 -13.75 5.76 -11.61
C SER A 404 -13.72 4.83 -12.82
N TRP A 405 -14.41 3.68 -12.76
CA TRP A 405 -14.51 2.76 -13.89
C TRP A 405 -15.26 3.36 -15.09
N LEU A 406 -16.39 4.05 -14.83
CA LEU A 406 -17.13 4.76 -15.85
C LEU A 406 -16.28 5.85 -16.51
N LEU A 407 -15.56 6.64 -15.71
CA LEU A 407 -14.66 7.67 -16.24
C LEU A 407 -13.52 7.05 -17.05
N LEU A 408 -12.87 6.00 -16.52
CA LEU A 408 -11.73 5.35 -17.17
C LEU A 408 -12.13 4.71 -18.52
N SER A 409 -13.39 4.25 -18.65
CA SER A 409 -13.91 3.68 -19.90
C SER A 409 -13.91 4.67 -21.09
N LEU A 410 -13.89 5.98 -20.81
CA LEU A 410 -13.76 7.03 -21.84
C LEU A 410 -12.40 7.00 -22.55
N ASN A 411 -11.42 6.26 -22.02
CA ASN A 411 -10.11 6.10 -22.65
C ASN A 411 -10.13 5.13 -23.86
N GLY A 412 -11.23 4.42 -24.08
CA GLY A 412 -11.48 3.62 -25.30
C GLY A 412 -10.85 2.22 -25.31
N PHE A 413 -10.32 1.74 -24.16
CA PHE A 413 -9.79 0.38 -24.03
C PHE A 413 -10.89 -0.65 -23.78
N ASP A 414 -10.55 -1.94 -23.93
CA ASP A 414 -11.44 -3.05 -23.67
C ASP A 414 -11.88 -3.11 -22.19
N LEU A 415 -13.02 -3.74 -21.97
CA LEU A 415 -13.66 -3.80 -20.65
C LEU A 415 -12.77 -4.50 -19.61
N LEU A 416 -12.07 -5.58 -19.99
CA LEU A 416 -11.22 -6.35 -19.09
C LEU A 416 -10.01 -5.53 -18.63
N SER A 417 -9.30 -4.91 -19.59
CA SER A 417 -8.15 -4.04 -19.28
C SER A 417 -8.55 -2.86 -18.41
N THR A 418 -9.66 -2.19 -18.73
CA THR A 418 -10.16 -1.03 -17.96
C THR A 418 -10.58 -1.42 -16.56
N PHE A 419 -11.32 -2.54 -16.40
CA PHE A 419 -11.76 -3.05 -15.10
C PHE A 419 -10.59 -3.45 -14.23
N THR A 420 -9.63 -4.21 -14.77
CA THR A 420 -8.50 -4.72 -13.99
C THR A 420 -7.44 -3.65 -13.72
N ALA A 421 -7.27 -2.66 -14.61
CA ALA A 421 -6.43 -1.49 -14.37
C ALA A 421 -6.89 -0.71 -13.14
N LEU A 422 -8.21 -0.44 -13.05
CA LEU A 422 -8.78 0.21 -11.88
C LEU A 422 -8.67 -0.68 -10.64
N SER A 423 -8.99 -1.99 -10.76
CA SER A 423 -8.85 -2.94 -9.64
C SER A 423 -7.43 -2.96 -9.08
N ALA A 424 -6.43 -3.00 -9.96
CA ALA A 424 -5.02 -2.99 -9.59
C ALA A 424 -4.61 -1.68 -8.90
N CYS A 425 -5.09 -0.53 -9.38
CA CYS A 425 -4.74 0.78 -8.81
C CYS A 425 -5.44 1.04 -7.47
N ILE A 426 -6.76 0.86 -7.36
CA ILE A 426 -7.50 1.16 -6.14
C ILE A 426 -7.19 0.18 -4.99
N ASN A 427 -6.77 -1.04 -5.31
CA ASN A 427 -6.34 -2.02 -4.32
C ASN A 427 -4.83 -2.08 -4.11
N ASN A 428 -4.06 -1.22 -4.80
CA ASN A 428 -2.60 -1.10 -4.69
C ASN A 428 -1.86 -2.43 -4.97
N ILE A 429 -2.08 -3.04 -6.17
CA ILE A 429 -1.55 -4.36 -6.53
C ILE A 429 -0.52 -4.29 -7.66
N GLY A 430 -0.70 -3.37 -8.63
CA GLY A 430 0.13 -3.19 -9.81
C GLY A 430 -0.40 -3.85 -11.07
N PRO A 431 -0.13 -5.12 -11.35
CA PRO A 431 -0.61 -5.77 -12.55
C PRO A 431 -2.10 -6.12 -12.49
N GLY A 432 -2.77 -5.98 -13.64
CA GLY A 432 -4.13 -6.45 -13.89
C GLY A 432 -4.15 -7.62 -14.87
N LEU A 433 -5.05 -7.55 -15.85
CA LEU A 433 -5.18 -8.48 -16.99
C LEU A 433 -5.26 -7.68 -18.29
N GLY A 434 -5.06 -8.35 -19.41
CA GLY A 434 -5.05 -7.72 -20.72
C GLY A 434 -3.88 -6.74 -20.87
N MET A 435 -4.14 -5.51 -21.30
CA MET A 435 -3.13 -4.50 -21.57
C MET A 435 -2.26 -4.15 -20.33
N VAL A 436 -2.81 -4.28 -19.14
CA VAL A 436 -2.12 -4.03 -17.87
C VAL A 436 -1.75 -5.32 -17.13
N GLY A 437 -1.68 -6.43 -17.87
CA GLY A 437 -1.24 -7.73 -17.35
C GLY A 437 0.20 -7.71 -16.83
N PRO A 438 0.73 -8.84 -16.35
CA PRO A 438 2.06 -8.93 -15.74
C PRO A 438 3.21 -8.54 -16.68
N THR A 439 2.99 -8.61 -18.00
CA THR A 439 3.93 -8.18 -19.05
C THR A 439 3.54 -6.83 -19.68
N GLY A 440 2.41 -6.26 -19.27
CA GLY A 440 1.89 -4.99 -19.74
C GLY A 440 2.29 -3.81 -18.87
N ASN A 441 1.82 -2.61 -19.23
CA ASN A 441 2.07 -1.39 -18.48
C ASN A 441 0.97 -0.33 -18.70
N PHE A 442 1.06 0.79 -18.00
CA PHE A 442 0.07 1.87 -18.04
C PHE A 442 0.45 3.03 -18.98
N SER A 443 1.48 2.89 -19.84
CA SER A 443 1.97 3.96 -20.71
C SER A 443 0.92 4.48 -21.69
N ALA A 444 0.09 3.59 -22.23
CA ALA A 444 -0.92 3.90 -23.24
C ALA A 444 -2.12 4.72 -22.71
N PHE A 445 -2.32 4.78 -21.38
CA PHE A 445 -3.39 5.61 -20.82
C PHE A 445 -3.16 7.10 -21.05
N ALA A 446 -4.24 7.83 -21.35
CA ALA A 446 -4.18 9.28 -21.50
C ALA A 446 -3.73 9.98 -20.19
N PRO A 447 -3.12 11.16 -20.25
CA PRO A 447 -2.62 11.87 -19.05
C PRO A 447 -3.69 12.06 -17.96
N TRP A 448 -4.92 12.40 -18.34
CA TRP A 448 -6.02 12.54 -17.38
C TRP A 448 -6.40 11.21 -16.72
N ALA A 449 -6.33 10.09 -17.46
CA ALA A 449 -6.62 8.76 -16.92
C ALA A 449 -5.53 8.31 -15.94
N LYS A 450 -4.26 8.62 -16.21
CA LYS A 450 -3.15 8.41 -15.27
C LYS A 450 -3.33 9.21 -13.99
N LEU A 451 -3.81 10.47 -14.06
CA LEU A 451 -4.14 11.28 -12.88
C LEU A 451 -5.32 10.69 -12.09
N LEU A 452 -6.36 10.19 -12.77
CA LEU A 452 -7.49 9.51 -12.13
C LEU A 452 -7.01 8.24 -11.40
N LEU A 453 -6.24 7.39 -12.06
CA LEU A 453 -5.67 6.18 -11.45
C LEU A 453 -4.71 6.53 -10.29
N SER A 454 -3.94 7.63 -10.39
CA SER A 454 -3.12 8.13 -9.29
C SER A 454 -3.97 8.53 -8.08
N PHE A 455 -5.11 9.17 -8.32
CA PHE A 455 -6.07 9.46 -7.27
C PHE A 455 -6.65 8.19 -6.65
N ASP A 456 -7.00 7.17 -7.46
CA ASP A 456 -7.53 5.90 -6.98
C ASP A 456 -6.48 5.12 -6.15
N MET A 457 -5.20 5.13 -6.55
CA MET A 457 -4.09 4.56 -5.77
C MET A 457 -3.95 5.23 -4.40
N LEU A 458 -4.01 6.57 -4.35
CA LEU A 458 -3.96 7.33 -3.10
C LEU A 458 -5.20 7.08 -2.24
N ALA A 459 -6.39 7.03 -2.84
CA ALA A 459 -7.64 6.75 -2.15
C ALA A 459 -7.65 5.34 -1.54
N GLY A 460 -7.19 4.34 -2.29
CA GLY A 460 -7.04 2.97 -1.81
C GLY A 460 -6.09 2.88 -0.62
N ARG A 461 -4.90 3.48 -0.73
CA ARG A 461 -3.88 3.45 0.32
C ARG A 461 -4.30 4.16 1.59
N LEU A 462 -4.98 5.30 1.47
CA LEU A 462 -5.40 6.16 2.58
C LEU A 462 -6.80 5.84 3.11
N GLU A 463 -7.33 4.64 2.80
CA GLU A 463 -8.65 4.23 3.30
C GLU A 463 -9.80 5.15 2.83
N ILE A 464 -9.72 5.69 1.61
CA ILE A 464 -10.70 6.48 0.85
C ILE A 464 -11.08 7.81 1.53
N PHE A 465 -11.53 7.79 2.80
CA PHE A 465 -12.06 8.96 3.47
C PHE A 465 -11.09 10.17 3.54
N PRO A 466 -9.79 10.02 3.86
CA PRO A 466 -8.85 11.14 3.86
C PRO A 466 -8.79 11.86 2.50
N MET A 467 -8.80 11.11 1.40
CA MET A 467 -8.79 11.69 0.05
C MET A 467 -10.11 12.39 -0.28
N LEU A 468 -11.25 11.76 0.00
CA LEU A 468 -12.56 12.37 -0.28
C LEU A 468 -12.80 13.62 0.54
N LEU A 469 -12.33 13.67 1.79
CA LEU A 469 -12.49 14.83 2.67
C LEU A 469 -11.75 16.08 2.15
N LEU A 470 -10.72 15.95 1.31
CA LEU A 470 -10.08 17.10 0.66
C LEU A 470 -11.07 17.87 -0.24
N PHE A 471 -12.02 17.19 -0.86
CA PHE A 471 -13.01 17.80 -1.78
C PHE A 471 -14.23 18.34 -1.06
N VAL A 472 -14.40 18.07 0.24
CA VAL A 472 -15.54 18.56 1.01
C VAL A 472 -15.29 19.99 1.52
N PRO A 473 -16.03 21.01 1.07
CA PRO A 473 -15.78 22.41 1.45
C PRO A 473 -15.82 22.67 2.96
N SER A 474 -16.62 21.89 3.72
CA SER A 474 -16.71 22.02 5.18
C SER A 474 -15.40 21.62 5.90
N THR A 475 -14.55 20.83 5.26
CA THR A 475 -13.22 20.48 5.79
C THR A 475 -12.36 21.74 5.94
N TRP A 476 -12.42 22.64 4.97
CA TRP A 476 -11.61 23.85 4.91
C TRP A 476 -12.20 25.04 5.68
N ARG A 477 -13.51 25.05 5.91
CA ARG A 477 -14.18 26.11 6.67
C ARG A 477 -13.91 25.94 8.16
N GLY A 478 -13.48 27.01 8.84
CA GLY A 478 -13.39 27.07 10.29
C GLY A 478 -14.77 26.93 10.94
N ASN A 479 -14.87 26.27 12.09
CA ASN A 479 -16.12 26.11 12.83
C ASN A 479 -16.71 27.49 13.18
N ARG A 480 -17.68 27.97 12.39
CA ARG A 480 -18.44 29.20 12.70
C ARG A 480 -19.25 29.05 14.00
N LEU A 481 -19.65 27.82 14.38
CA LEU A 481 -20.39 27.53 15.60
C LEU A 481 -19.63 27.89 16.89
N ARG A 482 -18.28 27.71 16.94
CA ARG A 482 -17.48 28.12 18.09
C ARG A 482 -17.26 29.63 18.24
N ARG A 483 -17.53 30.43 17.20
CA ARG A 483 -17.57 31.91 17.35
C ARG A 483 -18.82 32.37 18.06
N TRP A 484 -19.91 31.61 18.00
CA TRP A 484 -21.16 31.94 18.66
C TRP A 484 -21.11 31.60 20.15
N GLU A 485 -20.57 30.40 20.51
CA GLU A 485 -20.36 29.98 21.93
C GLU A 485 -19.34 30.83 22.70
N ARG A 486 -18.50 31.59 22.02
CA ARG A 486 -17.54 32.53 22.68
C ARG A 486 -18.08 33.97 22.78
N ARG A 487 -19.25 34.23 22.22
CA ARG A 487 -19.91 35.55 22.28
C ARG A 487 -21.09 35.58 23.24
N ASN A 488 -21.52 34.44 23.73
CA ASN A 488 -22.50 34.26 24.79
C ASN A 488 -21.84 33.55 26.00
#